data_b653a1263d06910d7d808a915e43aa82
#
_entry.id   b653a1263d06910d7d808a915e43aa82
#
_cell.length_a   1.000
_cell.length_b   1.000
_cell.length_c   1.000
_cell.angle_alpha   90.00
_cell.angle_beta   90.00
_cell.angle_gamma   90.00
#
_symmetry.space_group_name_H-M   'P 1'
#
loop_
_entity.id
_entity.type
_entity.pdbx_description
1 polymer ?
#
loop_
_entity_poly.entity_id
_entity_poly.type
_entity_poly.pdbx_seq_one_letter_code
_entity_poly.pdbx_strand_id
1 'polypeptide(L)'
;MKRMLKTVIILRTKYNFGGYIHMKAIPGASEELIKLAGYYVDRMSVNLELPTNAALKKLAPSKSRDNILKPMRMIQHEINSNMNLIGVKKKTLEEIRYKETGIYLQDNYIKDSDTIPTRYKKPVFVPAGQSTQMIVGATDETDYHLVTIAEALYNQYSLKRVFYSAFVNVNMDVDLPLQPDGTGVPLLREHRLYQADWLMRFYGFKASELLSEKHPNFNSLLDPKCDWAIRNLGIFPVEVNKADYNLSLIHI
;
A
#
# COMPACT_ATOMS: atom_id res chain seq x y z
N MET A 1 17.97 4.64 2.23
CA MET A 1 17.59 3.26 2.55
C MET A 1 18.65 2.49 3.34
N LYS A 2 19.96 2.48 2.98
CA LYS A 2 21.01 1.73 3.71
C LYS A 2 21.02 1.97 5.24
N ARG A 3 20.96 3.24 5.69
CA ARG A 3 20.95 3.55 7.14
C ARG A 3 19.73 2.97 7.85
N MET A 4 18.54 3.10 7.28
CA MET A 4 17.30 2.53 7.82
C MET A 4 17.40 1.01 7.93
N LEU A 5 17.86 0.35 6.87
CA LEU A 5 18.06 -1.10 6.85
C LEU A 5 19.05 -1.55 7.93
N LYS A 6 20.19 -0.83 8.08
CA LYS A 6 21.16 -1.11 9.15
C LYS A 6 20.50 -1.08 10.54
N THR A 7 19.70 -0.05 10.81
CA THR A 7 18.96 0.06 12.07
C THR A 7 17.99 -1.12 12.27
N VAL A 8 17.23 -1.47 11.24
CA VAL A 8 16.28 -2.61 11.31
C VAL A 8 17.00 -3.92 11.57
N ILE A 9 18.13 -4.18 10.88
CA ILE A 9 18.93 -5.39 11.12
C ILE A 9 19.41 -5.43 12.59
N ILE A 10 19.93 -4.34 13.10
CA ILE A 10 20.38 -4.25 14.51
C ILE A 10 19.22 -4.53 15.47
N LEU A 11 18.05 -3.92 15.23
CA LEU A 11 16.85 -4.17 16.05
C LEU A 11 16.48 -5.66 16.06
N ARG A 12 16.45 -6.29 14.90
CA ARG A 12 16.06 -7.70 14.75
C ARG A 12 17.10 -8.66 15.32
N THR A 13 18.40 -8.35 15.15
CA THR A 13 19.48 -9.32 15.47
C THR A 13 20.12 -9.08 16.83
N LYS A 14 20.38 -7.82 17.20
CA LYS A 14 21.03 -7.49 18.46
C LYS A 14 20.03 -7.34 19.62
N TYR A 15 18.88 -6.72 19.33
CA TYR A 15 17.87 -6.42 20.34
C TYR A 15 16.68 -7.39 20.33
N ASN A 16 16.67 -8.40 19.46
CA ASN A 16 15.60 -9.41 19.33
C ASN A 16 14.20 -8.76 19.25
N PHE A 17 14.11 -7.58 18.61
CA PHE A 17 12.85 -6.84 18.52
C PHE A 17 11.82 -7.62 17.69
N GLY A 18 10.79 -8.15 18.36
CA GLY A 18 9.69 -8.93 17.77
C GLY A 18 8.51 -8.10 17.26
N GLY A 19 8.52 -6.78 17.47
CA GLY A 19 7.43 -5.88 17.07
C GLY A 19 7.32 -5.68 15.57
N TYR A 20 6.19 -5.10 15.13
CA TYR A 20 5.90 -4.80 13.72
C TYR A 20 6.81 -3.69 13.18
N ILE A 21 7.45 -3.96 12.05
CA ILE A 21 8.26 -2.98 11.32
C ILE A 21 7.70 -2.78 9.92
N HIS A 22 7.31 -1.55 9.62
CA HIS A 22 6.95 -1.10 8.28
C HIS A 22 8.08 -0.22 7.73
N MET A 23 8.62 -0.57 6.57
CA MET A 23 9.67 0.21 5.92
C MET A 23 9.18 0.74 4.58
N LYS A 24 9.48 2.02 4.32
CA LYS A 24 9.28 2.64 3.01
C LYS A 24 10.45 2.31 2.09
N ALA A 25 10.19 1.65 0.98
CA ALA A 25 11.17 1.49 -0.08
C ALA A 25 11.33 2.83 -0.82
N ILE A 26 12.56 3.33 -0.83
CA ILE A 26 12.85 4.63 -1.46
C ILE A 26 13.02 4.40 -2.96
N PRO A 27 12.31 5.16 -3.82
CA PRO A 27 12.52 5.12 -5.27
C PRO A 27 14.01 5.29 -5.62
N GLY A 28 14.52 4.44 -6.53
CA GLY A 28 15.95 4.42 -6.89
C GLY A 28 16.86 3.62 -5.94
N ALA A 29 16.32 2.97 -4.90
CA ALA A 29 17.10 2.01 -4.12
C ALA A 29 17.43 0.78 -4.99
N SER A 30 18.62 0.19 -4.76
CA SER A 30 19.02 -1.02 -5.50
C SER A 30 18.12 -2.20 -5.16
N GLU A 31 18.03 -3.15 -6.09
CA GLU A 31 17.22 -4.36 -5.94
C GLU A 31 17.66 -5.18 -4.74
N GLU A 32 18.97 -5.30 -4.54
CA GLU A 32 19.56 -6.03 -3.42
C GLU A 32 19.14 -5.43 -2.07
N LEU A 33 19.10 -4.08 -1.96
CA LEU A 33 18.64 -3.39 -0.75
C LEU A 33 17.17 -3.64 -0.46
N ILE A 34 16.33 -3.61 -1.49
CA ILE A 34 14.89 -3.87 -1.36
C ILE A 34 14.67 -5.33 -0.94
N LYS A 35 15.34 -6.25 -1.63
CA LYS A 35 15.27 -7.68 -1.34
C LYS A 35 15.73 -7.99 0.08
N LEU A 36 16.90 -7.50 0.47
CA LEU A 36 17.41 -7.70 1.81
C LEU A 36 16.47 -7.13 2.88
N ALA A 37 15.96 -5.91 2.66
CA ALA A 37 15.03 -5.26 3.59
C ALA A 37 13.77 -6.09 3.83
N GLY A 38 13.22 -6.69 2.77
CA GLY A 38 11.99 -7.49 2.84
C GLY A 38 12.06 -8.68 3.80
N TYR A 39 13.25 -9.21 4.08
CA TYR A 39 13.41 -10.30 5.05
C TYR A 39 13.51 -9.84 6.52
N TYR A 40 13.68 -8.55 6.75
CA TYR A 40 13.80 -7.98 8.11
C TYR A 40 12.60 -7.15 8.54
N VAL A 41 11.69 -6.83 7.60
CA VAL A 41 10.49 -6.02 7.89
C VAL A 41 9.22 -6.82 7.68
N ASP A 42 8.14 -6.39 8.32
CA ASP A 42 6.84 -7.05 8.19
C ASP A 42 6.10 -6.57 6.95
N ARG A 43 6.20 -5.29 6.65
CA ARG A 43 5.57 -4.67 5.47
C ARG A 43 6.53 -3.70 4.81
N MET A 44 6.42 -3.64 3.50
CA MET A 44 7.12 -2.63 2.71
C MET A 44 6.11 -1.78 1.94
N SER A 45 6.36 -0.48 1.83
CA SER A 45 5.55 0.41 1.00
C SER A 45 6.40 1.15 -0.02
N VAL A 46 5.81 1.36 -1.18
CA VAL A 46 6.32 2.26 -2.22
C VAL A 46 5.20 3.25 -2.48
N ASN A 47 5.37 4.51 -2.11
CA ASN A 47 4.31 5.49 -2.28
C ASN A 47 4.17 5.90 -3.74
N LEU A 48 2.95 5.80 -4.26
CA LEU A 48 2.59 6.31 -5.58
C LEU A 48 2.61 7.83 -5.61
N GLU A 49 2.29 8.45 -4.49
CA GLU A 49 2.14 9.89 -4.23
C GLU A 49 0.97 10.49 -5.01
N LEU A 50 1.10 10.65 -6.31
CA LEU A 50 0.10 11.27 -7.16
C LEU A 50 -0.43 10.29 -8.22
N PRO A 51 -1.73 10.33 -8.53
CA PRO A 51 -2.37 9.33 -9.39
C PRO A 51 -1.94 9.41 -10.84
N THR A 52 -1.60 10.60 -11.37
CA THR A 52 -1.26 10.79 -12.79
C THR A 52 0.20 11.16 -13.03
N ASN A 53 0.71 10.86 -14.23
CA ASN A 53 2.06 11.28 -14.63
C ASN A 53 2.19 12.80 -14.75
N ALA A 54 1.12 13.50 -15.15
CA ALA A 54 1.11 14.94 -15.26
C ALA A 54 1.25 15.59 -13.88
N ALA A 55 0.46 15.13 -12.91
CA ALA A 55 0.55 15.56 -11.52
C ALA A 55 1.93 15.28 -10.93
N LEU A 56 2.47 14.07 -11.18
CA LEU A 56 3.79 13.68 -10.67
C LEU A 56 4.89 14.58 -11.23
N LYS A 57 4.87 14.88 -12.53
CA LYS A 57 5.84 15.82 -13.15
C LYS A 57 5.73 17.23 -12.61
N LYS A 58 4.51 17.71 -12.33
CA LYS A 58 4.26 19.05 -11.81
C LYS A 58 4.72 19.20 -10.35
N LEU A 59 4.34 18.26 -9.48
CA LEU A 59 4.48 18.41 -8.04
C LEU A 59 5.65 17.60 -7.43
N ALA A 60 6.15 16.59 -8.13
CA ALA A 60 7.24 15.74 -7.68
C ALA A 60 8.20 15.39 -8.84
N PRO A 61 8.85 16.38 -9.49
CA PRO A 61 9.62 16.19 -10.73
C PRO A 61 10.82 15.23 -10.57
N SER A 62 11.30 15.01 -9.36
CA SER A 62 12.34 14.03 -9.04
C SER A 62 11.87 12.58 -9.07
N LYS A 63 10.57 12.34 -9.20
CA LYS A 63 9.95 11.00 -9.24
C LYS A 63 9.41 10.71 -10.63
N SER A 64 9.53 9.46 -11.05
CA SER A 64 8.88 8.96 -12.26
C SER A 64 8.03 7.74 -11.94
N ARG A 65 7.02 7.50 -12.78
CA ARG A 65 6.16 6.32 -12.61
C ARG A 65 6.97 5.02 -12.61
N ASP A 66 7.96 4.91 -13.49
CA ASP A 66 8.80 3.72 -13.57
C ASP A 66 9.62 3.50 -12.30
N ASN A 67 10.17 4.58 -11.72
CA ASN A 67 10.93 4.51 -10.47
C ASN A 67 10.07 4.09 -9.27
N ILE A 68 8.76 4.27 -9.36
CA ILE A 68 7.79 3.85 -8.34
C ILE A 68 7.30 2.41 -8.60
N LEU A 69 6.90 2.12 -9.84
CA LEU A 69 6.31 0.82 -10.18
C LEU A 69 7.33 -0.32 -10.24
N LYS A 70 8.59 -0.02 -10.62
CA LYS A 70 9.66 -1.04 -10.64
C LYS A 70 9.87 -1.69 -9.27
N PRO A 71 10.08 -0.94 -8.17
CA PRO A 71 10.14 -1.54 -6.83
C PRO A 71 8.87 -2.31 -6.43
N MET A 72 7.67 -1.84 -6.80
CA MET A 72 6.43 -2.57 -6.51
C MET A 72 6.40 -3.95 -7.19
N ARG A 73 6.80 -4.01 -8.47
CA ARG A 73 6.91 -5.29 -9.22
C ARG A 73 7.91 -6.24 -8.59
N MET A 74 9.05 -5.71 -8.17
CA MET A 74 10.08 -6.52 -7.50
C MET A 74 9.57 -7.12 -6.19
N ILE A 75 8.94 -6.30 -5.35
CA ILE A 75 8.37 -6.75 -4.08
C ILE A 75 7.30 -7.82 -4.34
N GLN A 76 6.42 -7.62 -5.31
CA GLN A 76 5.41 -8.61 -5.71
C GLN A 76 6.06 -9.93 -6.17
N HIS A 77 7.07 -9.85 -7.03
CA HIS A 77 7.79 -11.03 -7.52
C HIS A 77 8.42 -11.80 -6.37
N GLU A 78 9.08 -11.13 -5.44
CA GLU A 78 9.67 -11.76 -4.25
C GLU A 78 8.61 -12.36 -3.32
N ILE A 79 7.48 -11.71 -3.11
CA ILE A 79 6.35 -12.27 -2.34
C ILE A 79 5.89 -13.59 -2.99
N ASN A 80 5.63 -13.58 -4.30
CA ASN A 80 5.14 -14.73 -5.03
C ASN A 80 6.17 -15.87 -5.06
N SER A 81 7.44 -15.54 -5.25
CA SER A 81 8.55 -16.52 -5.26
C SER A 81 8.73 -17.16 -3.88
N ASN A 82 8.59 -16.40 -2.80
CA ASN A 82 8.70 -16.92 -1.43
C ASN A 82 7.50 -17.78 -1.01
N MET A 83 6.33 -17.58 -1.58
CA MET A 83 5.20 -18.51 -1.40
C MET A 83 5.52 -19.89 -2.00
N ASN A 84 6.39 -19.97 -2.99
CA ASN A 84 6.80 -21.19 -3.68
C ASN A 84 8.16 -21.75 -3.23
N LEU A 85 8.99 -20.97 -2.53
CA LEU A 85 10.35 -21.33 -2.16
C LEU A 85 10.53 -21.45 -0.64
N ILE A 86 10.44 -22.65 -0.15
CA ILE A 86 10.99 -23.05 1.15
C ILE A 86 12.52 -23.12 0.96
N GLY A 87 13.21 -22.01 1.14
CA GLY A 87 14.67 -22.04 1.16
C GLY A 87 15.41 -20.95 0.39
N VAL A 88 15.36 -19.71 0.82
CA VAL A 88 16.46 -18.78 0.51
C VAL A 88 17.69 -19.31 1.24
N LYS A 89 18.76 -19.63 0.49
CA LYS A 89 19.99 -20.12 1.10
C LYS A 89 20.49 -19.05 2.09
N LYS A 90 20.52 -19.39 3.37
CA LYS A 90 20.95 -18.51 4.48
C LYS A 90 22.25 -17.76 4.14
N LYS A 91 23.19 -18.46 3.53
CA LYS A 91 24.48 -17.92 3.09
C LYS A 91 24.37 -16.74 2.13
N THR A 92 23.46 -16.78 1.15
CA THR A 92 23.30 -15.69 0.16
C THR A 92 22.77 -14.40 0.82
N LEU A 93 21.84 -14.51 1.76
CA LEU A 93 21.33 -13.35 2.50
C LEU A 93 22.40 -12.71 3.39
N GLU A 94 23.26 -13.50 4.00
CA GLU A 94 24.39 -13.04 4.82
C GLU A 94 25.41 -12.29 3.99
N GLU A 95 25.77 -12.80 2.82
CA GLU A 95 26.70 -12.15 1.88
C GLU A 95 26.16 -10.80 1.38
N ILE A 96 24.89 -10.75 0.97
CA ILE A 96 24.23 -9.50 0.53
C ILE A 96 24.18 -8.52 1.70
N ARG A 97 23.80 -8.97 2.89
CA ARG A 97 23.74 -8.14 4.08
C ARG A 97 25.07 -7.48 4.40
N TYR A 98 26.16 -8.26 4.42
CA TYR A 98 27.48 -7.73 4.69
C TYR A 98 27.91 -6.70 3.66
N LYS A 99 27.76 -7.02 2.38
CA LYS A 99 28.07 -6.11 1.28
C LYS A 99 27.35 -4.77 1.38
N GLU A 100 26.03 -4.80 1.71
CA GLU A 100 25.19 -3.61 1.70
C GLU A 100 25.22 -2.80 3.00
N THR A 101 25.46 -3.43 4.14
CA THR A 101 25.36 -2.79 5.45
C THR A 101 26.66 -2.78 6.25
N GLY A 102 27.65 -3.60 5.90
CA GLY A 102 28.88 -3.82 6.68
C GLY A 102 28.63 -4.53 8.00
N ILE A 103 27.46 -5.16 8.19
CA ILE A 103 27.14 -5.90 9.41
C ILE A 103 27.44 -7.37 9.19
N TYR A 104 28.44 -7.89 9.91
CA TYR A 104 28.72 -9.30 10.03
C TYR A 104 28.09 -9.83 11.31
N LEU A 105 27.19 -10.80 11.19
CA LEU A 105 26.69 -11.53 12.35
C LEU A 105 27.63 -12.71 12.58
N GLN A 106 28.44 -12.65 13.63
CA GLN A 106 29.18 -13.82 14.07
C GLN A 106 28.19 -14.91 14.48
N ASP A 107 28.51 -16.16 14.14
CA ASP A 107 27.65 -17.34 14.43
C ASP A 107 27.25 -17.51 15.91
N ASN A 108 27.91 -16.81 16.81
CA ASN A 108 27.64 -16.82 18.23
C ASN A 108 26.30 -16.19 18.66
N TYR A 109 25.66 -15.39 17.77
CA TYR A 109 24.35 -14.76 18.07
C TYR A 109 23.14 -15.64 17.72
N ILE A 110 23.35 -16.82 17.13
CA ILE A 110 22.25 -17.73 16.72
C ILE A 110 22.32 -19.07 17.49
N LYS A 111 23.06 -19.15 18.59
CA LYS A 111 23.23 -20.41 19.30
C LYS A 111 22.05 -20.87 20.14
N ASP A 112 21.12 -19.99 20.50
CA ASP A 112 19.90 -20.40 21.22
C ASP A 112 18.68 -20.35 20.31
N SER A 113 18.37 -21.52 19.72
CA SER A 113 17.15 -21.72 18.91
C SER A 113 15.86 -21.47 19.70
N ASP A 114 15.94 -21.40 21.02
CA ASP A 114 14.78 -21.29 21.91
C ASP A 114 14.39 -19.84 22.24
N THR A 115 15.30 -18.87 22.00
CA THR A 115 15.05 -17.45 22.26
C THR A 115 14.63 -16.66 21.03
N ILE A 116 14.79 -17.21 19.82
CA ILE A 116 14.31 -16.55 18.60
C ILE A 116 12.81 -16.77 18.52
N PRO A 117 11.99 -15.69 18.50
CA PRO A 117 10.56 -15.83 18.28
C PRO A 117 10.30 -16.71 17.05
N THR A 118 9.34 -17.61 17.15
CA THR A 118 8.99 -18.60 16.10
C THR A 118 8.82 -17.99 14.73
N ARG A 119 8.46 -16.72 14.68
CA ARG A 119 8.32 -15.86 13.50
C ARG A 119 9.62 -15.73 12.66
N TYR A 120 10.80 -15.89 13.28
CA TYR A 120 12.10 -15.71 12.62
C TYR A 120 12.82 -17.02 12.32
N LYS A 121 12.25 -18.16 12.72
CA LYS A 121 12.82 -19.49 12.40
C LYS A 121 12.86 -19.76 10.90
N LYS A 122 11.98 -19.09 10.11
CA LYS A 122 12.02 -19.10 8.65
C LYS A 122 11.80 -17.66 8.18
N PRO A 123 12.81 -17.02 7.59
CA PRO A 123 12.64 -15.66 7.10
C PRO A 123 11.61 -15.65 5.95
N VAL A 124 10.48 -15.00 6.19
CA VAL A 124 9.43 -14.77 5.19
C VAL A 124 9.56 -13.35 4.68
N PHE A 125 9.61 -13.20 3.37
CA PHE A 125 9.71 -11.89 2.74
C PHE A 125 8.41 -11.11 2.96
N VAL A 126 8.49 -9.94 3.59
CA VAL A 126 7.37 -9.02 3.94
C VAL A 126 6.04 -9.75 4.26
N PRO A 127 5.94 -10.48 5.36
CA PRO A 127 4.80 -11.33 5.66
C PRO A 127 3.45 -10.57 5.71
N ALA A 128 3.46 -9.27 6.00
CA ALA A 128 2.27 -8.41 5.94
C ALA A 128 2.08 -7.74 4.56
N GLY A 129 2.86 -8.14 3.55
CA GLY A 129 2.74 -7.70 2.17
C GLY A 129 3.21 -6.28 1.90
N GLN A 130 2.83 -5.76 0.73
CA GLN A 130 3.15 -4.40 0.33
C GLN A 130 1.93 -3.47 0.36
N SER A 131 2.20 -2.18 0.46
CA SER A 131 1.20 -1.11 0.44
C SER A 131 1.71 0.11 -0.32
N THR A 132 0.80 1.02 -0.65
CA THR A 132 1.11 2.31 -1.25
C THR A 132 0.33 3.43 -0.59
N GLN A 133 0.65 4.67 -0.93
CA GLN A 133 -0.08 5.86 -0.50
C GLN A 133 -0.31 6.78 -1.70
N MET A 134 -1.50 7.37 -1.78
CA MET A 134 -1.88 8.42 -2.73
C MET A 134 -2.29 9.67 -1.97
N ILE A 135 -1.89 10.83 -2.48
CA ILE A 135 -2.33 12.14 -2.00
C ILE A 135 -3.62 12.47 -2.73
N VAL A 136 -4.61 12.93 -1.98
CA VAL A 136 -5.96 13.24 -2.48
C VAL A 136 -6.17 14.74 -2.49
N GLY A 137 -6.56 15.29 -3.64
CA GLY A 137 -6.92 16.71 -3.77
C GLY A 137 -5.75 17.67 -3.93
N ALA A 138 -4.54 17.19 -4.19
CA ALA A 138 -3.42 18.03 -4.60
C ALA A 138 -3.52 18.42 -6.10
N THR A 139 -4.31 17.72 -6.87
CA THR A 139 -4.56 17.89 -8.30
C THR A 139 -6.02 17.56 -8.62
N ASP A 140 -6.46 17.79 -9.86
CA ASP A 140 -7.86 17.74 -10.27
C ASP A 140 -8.42 16.33 -10.50
N GLU A 141 -7.73 15.29 -10.02
CA GLU A 141 -8.21 13.92 -10.17
C GLU A 141 -9.49 13.68 -9.36
N THR A 142 -10.44 13.04 -10.01
CA THR A 142 -11.71 12.62 -9.40
C THR A 142 -11.53 11.39 -8.53
N ASP A 143 -12.50 11.12 -7.67
CA ASP A 143 -12.51 9.90 -6.85
C ASP A 143 -12.58 8.64 -7.74
N TYR A 144 -13.25 8.71 -8.90
CA TYR A 144 -13.28 7.63 -9.87
C TYR A 144 -11.88 7.27 -10.39
N HIS A 145 -11.05 8.28 -10.70
CA HIS A 145 -9.65 8.03 -11.05
C HIS A 145 -8.88 7.34 -9.92
N LEU A 146 -9.07 7.81 -8.68
CA LEU A 146 -8.36 7.26 -7.51
C LEU A 146 -8.73 5.81 -7.24
N VAL A 147 -10.03 5.47 -7.24
CA VAL A 147 -10.48 4.09 -6.99
C VAL A 147 -10.15 3.15 -8.14
N THR A 148 -10.19 3.62 -9.40
CA THR A 148 -9.77 2.84 -10.57
C THR A 148 -8.28 2.49 -10.52
N ILE A 149 -7.44 3.45 -10.14
CA ILE A 149 -6.01 3.21 -9.94
C ILE A 149 -5.78 2.24 -8.77
N ALA A 150 -6.51 2.41 -7.67
CA ALA A 150 -6.41 1.50 -6.52
C ALA A 150 -6.78 0.06 -6.91
N GLU A 151 -7.88 -0.14 -7.65
CA GLU A 151 -8.29 -1.43 -8.17
C GLU A 151 -7.22 -2.07 -9.06
N ALA A 152 -6.66 -1.30 -10.00
CA ALA A 152 -5.56 -1.76 -10.85
C ALA A 152 -4.32 -2.18 -10.05
N LEU A 153 -3.97 -1.40 -9.01
CA LEU A 153 -2.85 -1.71 -8.13
C LEU A 153 -3.08 -2.98 -7.31
N TYR A 154 -4.28 -3.21 -6.80
CA TYR A 154 -4.64 -4.45 -6.13
C TYR A 154 -4.50 -5.66 -7.05
N ASN A 155 -5.03 -5.56 -8.25
CA ASN A 155 -5.02 -6.63 -9.23
C ASN A 155 -3.63 -6.93 -9.79
N GLN A 156 -2.84 -5.89 -10.10
CA GLN A 156 -1.55 -6.03 -10.78
C GLN A 156 -0.37 -6.26 -9.82
N TYR A 157 -0.41 -5.68 -8.61
CA TYR A 157 0.73 -5.69 -7.70
C TYR A 157 0.45 -6.42 -6.38
N SER A 158 -0.71 -7.05 -6.24
CA SER A 158 -1.10 -7.79 -5.02
C SER A 158 -0.95 -6.95 -3.75
N LEU A 159 -1.25 -5.65 -3.84
CA LEU A 159 -1.19 -4.77 -2.69
C LEU A 159 -2.14 -5.23 -1.59
N LYS A 160 -1.74 -5.04 -0.35
CA LYS A 160 -2.61 -5.29 0.81
C LYS A 160 -3.42 -4.07 1.21
N ARG A 161 -2.94 -2.86 0.88
CA ARG A 161 -3.63 -1.61 1.19
C ARG A 161 -3.12 -0.44 0.36
N VAL A 162 -4.04 0.40 -0.05
CA VAL A 162 -3.80 1.77 -0.50
C VAL A 162 -4.15 2.70 0.65
N PHE A 163 -3.26 3.63 0.98
CA PHE A 163 -3.51 4.69 1.94
C PHE A 163 -3.84 5.96 1.15
N TYR A 164 -4.89 6.63 1.58
CA TYR A 164 -5.29 7.94 1.07
C TYR A 164 -4.87 8.99 2.07
N SER A 165 -4.32 10.10 1.60
CA SER A 165 -3.88 11.20 2.46
C SER A 165 -4.41 12.50 1.87
N ALA A 166 -5.30 13.16 2.58
CA ALA A 166 -5.84 14.45 2.18
C ALA A 166 -4.70 15.47 2.08
N PHE A 167 -4.67 16.21 0.98
CA PHE A 167 -3.71 17.28 0.76
C PHE A 167 -4.06 18.50 1.61
N VAL A 168 -3.05 19.06 2.26
CA VAL A 168 -3.16 20.32 3.00
C VAL A 168 -2.08 21.27 2.46
N ASN A 169 -2.49 22.43 1.94
CA ASN A 169 -1.59 23.44 1.43
C ASN A 169 -1.02 24.30 2.58
N VAL A 170 -0.01 23.77 3.26
CA VAL A 170 0.60 24.44 4.44
C VAL A 170 1.33 25.71 4.06
N ASN A 171 1.97 25.74 2.89
CA ASN A 171 2.79 26.86 2.44
C ASN A 171 1.99 27.95 1.70
N MET A 172 0.68 27.79 1.56
CA MET A 172 -0.20 28.69 0.80
C MET A 172 0.33 28.94 -0.64
N ASP A 173 0.87 27.88 -1.26
CA ASP A 173 1.41 27.94 -2.61
C ASP A 173 0.26 28.19 -3.60
N VAL A 174 0.42 29.23 -4.44
CA VAL A 174 -0.60 29.68 -5.39
C VAL A 174 -0.84 28.69 -6.54
N ASP A 175 0.13 27.82 -6.82
CA ASP A 175 0.05 26.79 -7.85
C ASP A 175 -0.68 25.52 -7.37
N LEU A 176 -1.03 25.45 -6.11
CA LEU A 176 -1.70 24.33 -5.48
C LEU A 176 -3.13 24.66 -5.10
N PRO A 177 -4.05 23.67 -5.16
CA PRO A 177 -5.44 23.89 -4.81
C PRO A 177 -5.59 24.45 -3.40
N LEU A 178 -6.29 25.55 -3.28
CA LEU A 178 -6.79 26.09 -2.01
C LEU A 178 -8.28 25.74 -1.92
N GLN A 179 -8.69 25.18 -0.79
CA GLN A 179 -10.12 25.14 -0.50
C GLN A 179 -10.62 26.56 -0.23
N PRO A 180 -11.88 26.89 -0.55
CA PRO A 180 -12.45 28.22 -0.34
C PRO A 180 -12.32 28.73 1.09
N ASP A 181 -12.28 27.83 2.05
CA ASP A 181 -12.13 28.11 3.48
C ASP A 181 -10.68 27.98 3.99
N GLY A 182 -9.73 27.69 3.11
CA GLY A 182 -8.33 27.49 3.47
C GLY A 182 -8.00 26.21 4.22
N THR A 183 -8.98 25.31 4.43
CA THR A 183 -8.80 24.11 5.29
C THR A 183 -8.26 22.87 4.56
N GLY A 184 -8.00 22.95 3.25
CA GLY A 184 -7.54 21.81 2.45
C GLY A 184 -8.68 20.87 2.04
N VAL A 185 -8.30 19.65 1.61
CA VAL A 185 -9.27 18.65 1.17
C VAL A 185 -10.13 18.18 2.34
N PRO A 186 -11.48 18.15 2.22
CA PRO A 186 -12.34 17.66 3.28
C PRO A 186 -11.95 16.25 3.72
N LEU A 187 -11.74 16.04 5.01
CA LEU A 187 -11.48 14.72 5.60
C LEU A 187 -12.57 13.71 5.24
N LEU A 188 -13.78 14.17 5.00
CA LEU A 188 -14.88 13.33 4.56
C LEU A 188 -14.60 12.65 3.21
N ARG A 189 -13.93 13.33 2.26
CA ARG A 189 -13.54 12.76 0.98
C ARG A 189 -12.54 11.60 1.17
N GLU A 190 -11.54 11.80 2.02
CA GLU A 190 -10.60 10.73 2.40
C GLU A 190 -11.35 9.55 3.02
N HIS A 191 -12.27 9.83 3.95
CA HIS A 191 -13.09 8.81 4.59
C HIS A 191 -13.94 8.02 3.60
N ARG A 192 -14.58 8.68 2.62
CA ARG A 192 -15.35 8.02 1.56
C ARG A 192 -14.49 7.11 0.69
N LEU A 193 -13.27 7.53 0.37
CA LEU A 193 -12.30 6.69 -0.35
C LEU A 193 -11.93 5.44 0.45
N TYR A 194 -11.73 5.54 1.77
CA TYR A 194 -11.49 4.36 2.61
C TYR A 194 -12.70 3.43 2.69
N GLN A 195 -13.92 3.96 2.73
CA GLN A 195 -15.14 3.15 2.68
C GLN A 195 -15.25 2.39 1.35
N ALA A 196 -15.00 3.06 0.22
CA ALA A 196 -14.98 2.45 -1.09
C ALA A 196 -13.87 1.39 -1.24
N ASP A 197 -12.67 1.69 -0.74
CA ASP A 197 -11.55 0.74 -0.69
C ASP A 197 -11.93 -0.54 0.07
N TRP A 198 -12.67 -0.40 1.18
CA TRP A 198 -13.19 -1.53 1.93
C TRP A 198 -14.16 -2.38 1.09
N LEU A 199 -15.09 -1.74 0.39
CA LEU A 199 -16.05 -2.42 -0.49
C LEU A 199 -15.33 -3.20 -1.60
N MET A 200 -14.34 -2.59 -2.25
CA MET A 200 -13.57 -3.26 -3.30
C MET A 200 -12.77 -4.47 -2.78
N ARG A 201 -12.08 -4.32 -1.63
CA ARG A 201 -11.18 -5.37 -1.14
C ARG A 201 -11.88 -6.54 -0.47
N PHE A 202 -13.00 -6.32 0.19
CA PHE A 202 -13.64 -7.34 1.03
C PHE A 202 -15.00 -7.78 0.51
N TYR A 203 -15.66 -6.95 -0.29
CA TYR A 203 -16.98 -7.27 -0.83
C TYR A 203 -16.97 -7.46 -2.35
N GLY A 204 -15.82 -7.33 -3.00
CA GLY A 204 -15.66 -7.62 -4.42
C GLY A 204 -16.25 -6.56 -5.37
N PHE A 205 -16.62 -5.39 -4.87
CA PHE A 205 -17.07 -4.27 -5.72
C PHE A 205 -15.96 -3.83 -6.68
N LYS A 206 -16.34 -3.51 -7.89
CA LYS A 206 -15.45 -2.87 -8.87
C LYS A 206 -15.54 -1.36 -8.75
N ALA A 207 -14.46 -0.66 -9.10
CA ALA A 207 -14.45 0.80 -9.15
C ALA A 207 -15.58 1.36 -10.02
N SER A 208 -15.86 0.71 -11.17
CA SER A 208 -16.92 1.07 -12.11
C SER A 208 -18.35 0.86 -11.59
N GLU A 209 -18.56 0.07 -10.55
CA GLU A 209 -19.85 -0.09 -9.89
C GLU A 209 -20.07 1.05 -8.88
N LEU A 210 -19.02 1.48 -8.19
CA LEU A 210 -19.09 2.53 -7.19
C LEU A 210 -19.17 3.92 -7.81
N LEU A 211 -18.39 4.19 -8.87
CA LEU A 211 -18.32 5.50 -9.54
C LEU A 211 -18.24 5.31 -11.06
N SER A 212 -18.45 6.40 -11.79
CA SER A 212 -18.34 6.43 -13.25
C SER A 212 -17.95 7.83 -13.73
N GLU A 213 -17.69 8.01 -15.02
CA GLU A 213 -17.42 9.33 -15.60
C GLU A 213 -18.58 10.31 -15.41
N LYS A 214 -19.83 9.83 -15.35
CA LYS A 214 -21.03 10.66 -15.09
C LYS A 214 -21.18 11.00 -13.61
N HIS A 215 -20.67 10.17 -12.73
CA HIS A 215 -20.68 10.34 -11.27
C HIS A 215 -19.26 10.14 -10.74
N PRO A 216 -18.34 11.10 -10.97
CA PRO A 216 -16.92 10.88 -10.77
C PRO A 216 -16.46 11.02 -9.33
N ASN A 217 -17.27 11.60 -8.44
CA ASN A 217 -16.91 11.81 -7.03
C ASN A 217 -17.95 11.21 -6.09
N PHE A 218 -17.50 10.76 -4.94
CA PHE A 218 -18.39 10.26 -3.89
C PHE A 218 -19.29 11.35 -3.33
N ASN A 219 -20.49 10.92 -2.94
CA ASN A 219 -21.45 11.79 -2.30
C ASN A 219 -20.96 12.23 -0.90
N SER A 220 -21.08 13.53 -0.60
CA SER A 220 -20.70 14.05 0.70
C SER A 220 -21.67 13.65 1.82
N LEU A 221 -22.96 13.46 1.48
CA LEU A 221 -24.02 13.15 2.45
C LEU A 221 -24.19 11.64 2.67
N LEU A 222 -23.99 10.84 1.63
CA LEU A 222 -24.20 9.39 1.65
C LEU A 222 -22.87 8.65 1.66
N ASP A 223 -22.80 7.51 2.35
CA ASP A 223 -21.66 6.61 2.19
C ASP A 223 -21.72 5.86 0.84
N PRO A 224 -20.59 5.35 0.34
CA PRO A 224 -20.51 4.72 -0.98
C PRO A 224 -21.45 3.53 -1.17
N LYS A 225 -21.74 2.76 -0.13
CA LYS A 225 -22.66 1.63 -0.17
C LYS A 225 -24.10 2.10 -0.31
N CYS A 226 -24.50 3.09 0.48
CA CYS A 226 -25.83 3.69 0.42
C CYS A 226 -26.07 4.40 -0.93
N ASP A 227 -25.10 5.18 -1.39
CA ASP A 227 -25.14 5.85 -2.69
C ASP A 227 -25.31 4.86 -3.85
N TRP A 228 -24.53 3.75 -3.81
CA TRP A 228 -24.67 2.66 -4.77
C TRP A 228 -26.09 2.05 -4.73
N ALA A 229 -26.61 1.76 -3.54
CA ALA A 229 -27.93 1.16 -3.37
C ALA A 229 -29.04 2.04 -3.95
N ILE A 230 -29.00 3.35 -3.69
CA ILE A 230 -29.96 4.32 -4.23
C ILE A 230 -29.90 4.38 -5.77
N ARG A 231 -28.71 4.29 -6.35
CA ARG A 231 -28.54 4.28 -7.81
C ARG A 231 -28.99 2.96 -8.47
N ASN A 232 -29.18 1.92 -7.67
CA ASN A 232 -29.55 0.59 -8.12
C ASN A 232 -30.91 0.10 -7.53
N LEU A 233 -31.84 1.01 -7.27
CA LEU A 233 -33.14 0.70 -6.67
C LEU A 233 -33.92 -0.39 -7.43
N GLY A 234 -33.69 -0.55 -8.74
CA GLY A 234 -34.33 -1.57 -9.56
C GLY A 234 -34.02 -3.02 -9.18
N ILE A 235 -32.95 -3.25 -8.39
CA ILE A 235 -32.63 -4.59 -7.88
C ILE A 235 -33.19 -4.85 -6.48
N PHE A 236 -33.88 -3.89 -5.88
CA PHE A 236 -34.50 -4.03 -4.56
C PHE A 236 -36.01 -4.20 -4.65
N PRO A 237 -36.66 -4.95 -3.72
CA PRO A 237 -36.06 -5.72 -2.63
C PRO A 237 -35.29 -6.93 -3.12
N VAL A 238 -34.22 -7.30 -2.41
CA VAL A 238 -33.39 -8.46 -2.75
C VAL A 238 -33.99 -9.71 -2.09
N GLU A 239 -34.26 -10.74 -2.91
CA GLU A 239 -34.62 -12.08 -2.42
C GLU A 239 -33.36 -12.77 -1.88
N VAL A 240 -33.22 -12.84 -0.56
CA VAL A 240 -31.99 -13.31 0.12
C VAL A 240 -31.56 -14.71 -0.34
N ASN A 241 -32.51 -15.60 -0.63
CA ASN A 241 -32.21 -16.96 -1.07
C ASN A 241 -31.74 -17.05 -2.54
N LYS A 242 -31.88 -15.96 -3.30
CA LYS A 242 -31.52 -15.88 -4.73
C LYS A 242 -30.44 -14.84 -4.99
N ALA A 243 -30.11 -14.02 -3.99
CA ALA A 243 -29.09 -12.99 -4.09
C ALA A 243 -27.70 -13.61 -4.19
N ASP A 244 -26.84 -13.03 -5.02
CA ASP A 244 -25.43 -13.34 -4.95
C ASP A 244 -24.81 -12.82 -3.66
N TYR A 245 -23.59 -13.25 -3.36
CA TYR A 245 -22.89 -12.91 -2.12
C TYR A 245 -22.74 -11.39 -1.93
N ASN A 246 -22.48 -10.65 -2.99
CA ASN A 246 -22.27 -9.21 -2.94
C ASN A 246 -23.55 -8.46 -2.57
N LEU A 247 -24.69 -8.89 -3.13
CA LEU A 247 -26.01 -8.31 -2.82
C LEU A 247 -26.47 -8.64 -1.40
N SER A 248 -26.18 -9.84 -0.91
CA SER A 248 -26.57 -10.26 0.44
C SER A 248 -25.91 -9.43 1.53
N LEU A 249 -24.71 -8.92 1.28
CA LEU A 249 -23.95 -8.10 2.23
C LEU A 249 -24.40 -6.63 2.29
N ILE A 250 -25.23 -6.16 1.37
CA ILE A 250 -25.77 -4.81 1.38
C ILE A 250 -26.78 -4.62 2.52
N HIS A 251 -27.39 -5.71 2.99
CA HIS A 251 -28.44 -5.70 4.01
C HIS A 251 -27.93 -5.99 5.45
N ILE A 252 -26.65 -6.25 5.60
CA ILE A 252 -25.97 -6.37 6.88
C ILE A 252 -25.22 -5.08 7.17
#